data_5a2dc11999e9d1a92e7959acec256a09
#
_entry.id   5a2dc11999e9d1a92e7959acec256a09
#
_cell.length_a   1.000
_cell.length_b   1.000
_cell.length_c   1.000
_cell.angle_alpha   90.00
_cell.angle_beta   90.00
_cell.angle_gamma   90.00
#
_symmetry.space_group_name_H-M   'P 1'
#
loop_
_entity.id
_entity.type
_entity.pdbx_description
1 polymer ?
#
loop_
_entity_poly.entity_id
_entity_poly.type
_entity_poly.pdbx_seq_one_letter_code
_entity_poly.pdbx_strand_id
1 'polypeptide(L)'
;MDIHSSPLITRYPDVIFSRHDVPYPSALTFNAGIIRHEGRYIMLFRNDFGSYEAQRLDGTNIGLAFSDDGIHWRCEPKPVLDGKSFGDIFAPGEVIRLYDPRITPMDGHFYVSFAIDTRHGVCGGFAVTDDFHTYTALTATAPDNRNMVLFPEKIGGKFVRLERPMPVYSRGCDRFDIWLSESPDCVYWGKTRFVLGVEDVPYANDKIGPGAPPIKTDAGWLVIYHAVDRDNTRSKNGWEEKWQKRYTVGAMLLDLDEPWRVRGNMRDPLLVPEEYNETVEGMRTNALFPCAAFLEEDGVTMRVYYSASDTVIRMARADVRDVIAECLKNPR
;
A
#
# COMPACT_ATOMS: atom_id res chain seq x y z
N MET A 1 16.71 -18.68 1.76
CA MET A 1 16.65 -18.60 0.29
C MET A 1 17.25 -17.25 -0.10
N ASP A 2 18.34 -17.25 -0.88
CA ASP A 2 18.87 -16.01 -1.46
C ASP A 2 17.93 -15.56 -2.56
N ILE A 3 17.26 -14.43 -2.35
CA ILE A 3 16.38 -13.80 -3.34
C ILE A 3 16.90 -12.38 -3.62
N HIS A 4 16.79 -11.96 -4.85
CA HIS A 4 17.23 -10.66 -5.35
C HIS A 4 16.11 -9.94 -6.06
N SER A 5 16.25 -8.62 -6.17
CA SER A 5 15.34 -7.83 -6.98
C SER A 5 15.41 -8.25 -8.44
N SER A 6 14.26 -8.23 -9.10
CA SER A 6 14.18 -8.54 -10.53
C SER A 6 14.99 -7.52 -11.35
N PRO A 7 15.68 -7.95 -12.42
CA PRO A 7 16.33 -7.03 -13.36
C PRO A 7 15.34 -6.18 -14.17
N LEU A 8 14.05 -6.47 -14.09
CA LEU A 8 12.99 -5.73 -14.78
C LEU A 8 12.69 -4.37 -14.14
N ILE A 9 13.14 -4.12 -12.91
CA ILE A 9 12.87 -2.89 -12.18
C ILE A 9 14.16 -2.17 -11.79
N THR A 10 14.17 -0.86 -11.93
CA THR A 10 15.31 0.00 -11.57
C THR A 10 14.90 0.99 -10.50
N ARG A 11 15.61 1.00 -9.37
CA ARG A 11 15.41 1.99 -8.29
C ARG A 11 15.86 3.37 -8.74
N TYR A 12 15.11 4.40 -8.32
CA TYR A 12 15.65 5.76 -8.26
C TYR A 12 16.72 5.81 -7.17
N PRO A 13 17.87 6.45 -7.40
CA PRO A 13 19.02 6.34 -6.49
C PRO A 13 18.74 6.92 -5.10
N ASP A 14 17.98 8.00 -5.04
CA ASP A 14 17.78 8.74 -3.80
C ASP A 14 16.44 8.41 -3.11
N VAL A 15 16.36 8.73 -1.83
CA VAL A 15 15.09 8.87 -1.09
C VAL A 15 14.34 10.06 -1.68
N ILE A 16 13.06 9.88 -2.01
CA ILE A 16 12.26 10.93 -2.62
C ILE A 16 11.44 11.74 -1.62
N PHE A 17 11.20 11.20 -0.42
CA PHE A 17 10.50 11.90 0.65
C PHE A 17 10.81 11.30 2.02
N SER A 18 11.03 12.17 3.01
CA SER A 18 11.42 11.80 4.36
C SER A 18 10.86 12.79 5.40
N ARG A 19 11.10 12.53 6.67
CA ARG A 19 10.75 13.43 7.77
C ARG A 19 11.32 14.86 7.61
N HIS A 20 12.40 15.01 6.86
CA HIS A 20 13.07 16.31 6.65
C HIS A 20 12.33 17.22 5.65
N ASP A 21 11.41 16.64 4.87
CA ASP A 21 10.59 17.34 3.89
C ASP A 21 9.27 17.86 4.49
N VAL A 22 8.97 17.48 5.75
CA VAL A 22 7.73 17.82 6.45
C VAL A 22 7.92 19.07 7.34
N PRO A 23 7.14 20.14 7.16
CA PRO A 23 7.30 21.40 7.89
C PRO A 23 6.67 21.41 9.30
N TYR A 24 6.19 20.29 9.79
CA TYR A 24 5.60 20.11 11.12
C TYR A 24 6.20 18.86 11.81
N PRO A 25 5.89 18.58 13.09
CA PRO A 25 6.49 17.44 13.78
C PRO A 25 6.37 16.13 13.01
N SER A 26 7.50 15.49 12.75
CA SER A 26 7.63 14.25 11.98
C SER A 26 8.83 13.45 12.48
N ALA A 27 8.62 12.18 12.75
CA ALA A 27 9.69 11.23 13.03
C ALA A 27 9.86 10.23 11.85
N LEU A 28 8.75 9.79 11.27
CA LEU A 28 8.75 8.82 10.17
C LEU A 28 7.70 9.24 9.13
N THR A 29 8.04 9.10 7.83
CA THR A 29 7.11 9.31 6.71
C THR A 29 7.13 8.12 5.77
N PHE A 30 6.00 7.47 5.60
CA PHE A 30 5.94 6.23 4.82
C PHE A 30 4.51 5.89 4.37
N ASN A 31 4.33 4.79 3.65
CA ASN A 31 3.04 4.24 3.21
C ASN A 31 2.13 5.27 2.52
N ALA A 32 2.68 5.99 1.54
CA ALA A 32 1.99 7.06 0.85
C ALA A 32 1.13 6.59 -0.33
N GLY A 33 -0.13 6.99 -0.40
CA GLY A 33 -0.91 6.97 -1.62
C GLY A 33 -0.47 8.11 -2.54
N ILE A 34 -0.10 7.79 -3.78
CA ILE A 34 0.35 8.77 -4.78
C ILE A 34 -0.40 8.54 -6.08
N ILE A 35 -0.84 9.62 -6.69
CA ILE A 35 -1.45 9.63 -8.03
C ILE A 35 -0.81 10.72 -8.89
N ARG A 36 -1.00 10.60 -10.20
CA ARG A 36 -0.82 11.68 -11.16
C ARG A 36 -2.19 12.13 -11.65
N HIS A 37 -2.48 13.41 -11.53
CA HIS A 37 -3.73 14.01 -11.95
C HIS A 37 -3.45 15.37 -12.58
N GLU A 38 -3.99 15.61 -13.81
CA GLU A 38 -3.81 16.86 -14.56
C GLU A 38 -2.35 17.33 -14.66
N GLY A 39 -1.43 16.38 -14.95
CA GLY A 39 -0.01 16.67 -15.10
C GLY A 39 0.76 16.90 -13.79
N ARG A 40 0.11 16.82 -12.64
CA ARG A 40 0.69 17.03 -11.30
C ARG A 40 0.63 15.76 -10.48
N TYR A 41 1.62 15.54 -9.63
CA TYR A 41 1.63 14.43 -8.67
C TYR A 41 1.10 14.89 -7.33
N ILE A 42 0.25 14.08 -6.72
CA ILE A 42 -0.41 14.31 -5.43
C ILE A 42 -0.10 13.14 -4.51
N MET A 43 0.37 13.42 -3.30
CA MET A 43 0.73 12.42 -2.31
C MET A 43 0.02 12.68 -0.99
N LEU A 44 -0.74 11.69 -0.52
CA LEU A 44 -1.15 11.57 0.88
C LEU A 44 -0.18 10.60 1.55
N PHE A 45 0.51 11.02 2.59
CA PHE A 45 1.51 10.20 3.27
C PHE A 45 1.20 10.03 4.75
N ARG A 46 1.51 8.85 5.27
CA ARG A 46 1.52 8.62 6.71
C ARG A 46 2.67 9.38 7.34
N ASN A 47 2.36 10.17 8.36
CA ASN A 47 3.33 10.84 9.21
C ASN A 47 3.16 10.35 10.65
N ASP A 48 4.13 9.59 11.13
CA ASP A 48 4.21 9.27 12.56
C ASP A 48 5.13 10.31 13.22
N PHE A 49 4.59 11.07 14.16
CA PHE A 49 5.33 12.14 14.83
C PHE A 49 5.76 11.74 16.24
N GLY A 50 6.84 12.36 16.72
CA GLY A 50 7.50 12.05 17.97
C GLY A 50 8.99 12.42 17.91
N SER A 51 9.87 11.57 18.46
CA SER A 51 11.33 11.72 18.38
C SER A 51 11.97 10.53 17.69
N TYR A 52 12.60 10.77 16.55
CA TYR A 52 13.37 9.76 15.83
C TYR A 52 14.55 9.26 16.66
N GLU A 53 15.29 10.18 17.27
CA GLU A 53 16.49 9.90 18.05
C GLU A 53 16.18 9.10 19.33
N ALA A 54 15.03 9.38 19.96
CA ALA A 54 14.55 8.64 21.13
C ALA A 54 13.75 7.38 20.76
N GLN A 55 13.57 7.11 19.47
CA GLN A 55 12.76 6.00 18.96
C GLN A 55 11.33 5.95 19.56
N ARG A 56 10.72 7.14 19.74
CA ARG A 56 9.41 7.29 20.36
C ARG A 56 8.42 7.93 19.38
N LEU A 57 7.23 7.35 19.29
CA LEU A 57 6.12 7.88 18.52
C LEU A 57 5.01 8.35 19.47
N ASP A 58 4.54 9.58 19.26
CA ASP A 58 3.51 10.23 20.06
C ASP A 58 2.14 10.20 19.37
N GLY A 59 2.11 10.00 18.05
CA GLY A 59 0.87 9.90 17.27
C GLY A 59 1.09 9.78 15.77
N THR A 60 -0.01 9.75 15.05
CA THR A 60 -0.05 9.59 13.58
C THR A 60 -1.05 10.56 12.98
N ASN A 61 -0.69 11.16 11.84
CA ASN A 61 -1.59 11.91 10.98
C ASN A 61 -1.25 11.66 9.50
N ILE A 62 -2.06 12.19 8.59
CA ILE A 62 -1.86 12.12 7.15
C ILE A 62 -1.48 13.49 6.64
N GLY A 63 -0.32 13.58 6.00
CA GLY A 63 0.14 14.78 5.32
C GLY A 63 -0.23 14.78 3.85
N LEU A 64 -0.18 15.96 3.23
CA LEU A 64 -0.42 16.19 1.81
C LEU A 64 0.81 16.86 1.20
N ALA A 65 1.25 16.37 0.05
CA ALA A 65 2.34 16.97 -0.72
C ALA A 65 2.06 16.93 -2.22
N PHE A 66 2.66 17.84 -2.95
CA PHE A 66 2.52 18.00 -4.39
C PHE A 66 3.89 18.00 -5.07
N SER A 67 3.94 17.51 -6.31
CA SER A 67 5.14 17.50 -7.14
C SER A 67 4.80 17.69 -8.60
N ASP A 68 5.72 18.27 -9.36
CA ASP A 68 5.60 18.44 -10.81
C ASP A 68 6.29 17.29 -11.57
N ASP A 69 7.18 16.54 -10.92
CA ASP A 69 7.95 15.44 -11.50
C ASP A 69 7.81 14.08 -10.78
N GLY A 70 7.13 14.07 -9.63
CA GLY A 70 6.97 12.89 -8.78
C GLY A 70 8.21 12.48 -7.99
N ILE A 71 9.21 13.37 -7.91
CA ILE A 71 10.48 13.15 -7.22
C ILE A 71 10.73 14.26 -6.19
N HIS A 72 10.56 15.51 -6.58
CA HIS A 72 10.75 16.68 -5.71
C HIS A 72 9.38 17.15 -5.20
N TRP A 73 9.18 17.10 -3.89
CA TRP A 73 7.88 17.31 -3.27
C TRP A 73 7.81 18.60 -2.47
N ARG A 74 6.66 19.25 -2.52
CA ARG A 74 6.30 20.38 -1.67
C ARG A 74 5.20 19.94 -0.72
N CYS A 75 5.52 19.83 0.56
CA CYS A 75 4.59 19.44 1.60
C CYS A 75 3.70 20.64 2.03
N GLU A 76 2.42 20.39 2.24
CA GLU A 76 1.51 21.36 2.87
C GLU A 76 1.94 21.66 4.31
N PRO A 77 1.65 22.90 4.81
CA PRO A 77 2.14 23.34 6.12
C PRO A 77 1.48 22.65 7.32
N LYS A 78 0.43 21.87 7.09
CA LYS A 78 -0.32 21.13 8.13
C LYS A 78 -0.80 19.80 7.61
N PRO A 79 -0.96 18.77 8.49
CA PRO A 79 -1.62 17.54 8.12
C PRO A 79 -3.08 17.78 7.72
N VAL A 80 -3.62 16.94 6.85
CA VAL A 80 -5.00 17.07 6.30
C VAL A 80 -5.99 16.10 6.96
N LEU A 81 -5.51 15.00 7.56
CA LEU A 81 -6.36 14.01 8.24
C LEU A 81 -5.67 13.49 9.51
N ASP A 82 -6.47 13.16 10.49
CA ASP A 82 -6.07 12.47 11.72
C ASP A 82 -7.18 11.53 12.23
N GLY A 83 -6.98 10.92 13.40
CA GLY A 83 -7.96 10.00 13.99
C GLY A 83 -9.32 10.63 14.33
N LYS A 84 -9.46 11.96 14.32
CA LYS A 84 -10.74 12.66 14.59
C LYS A 84 -11.56 12.85 13.31
N SER A 85 -10.95 12.71 12.16
CA SER A 85 -11.57 12.94 10.84
C SER A 85 -12.70 11.95 10.51
N PHE A 86 -12.86 10.87 11.28
CA PHE A 86 -13.90 9.84 11.11
C PHE A 86 -14.97 9.87 12.21
N GLY A 87 -15.21 11.03 12.81
CA GLY A 87 -16.19 11.19 13.89
C GLY A 87 -17.65 10.85 13.53
N ASP A 88 -17.99 10.80 12.24
CA ASP A 88 -19.32 10.41 11.77
C ASP A 88 -19.54 8.89 11.76
N ILE A 89 -18.46 8.09 11.74
CA ILE A 89 -18.51 6.62 11.71
C ILE A 89 -18.21 6.03 13.09
N PHE A 90 -17.30 6.64 13.84
CA PHE A 90 -16.84 6.14 15.13
C PHE A 90 -17.20 7.09 16.27
N ALA A 91 -17.51 6.52 17.43
CA ALA A 91 -17.73 7.30 18.65
C ALA A 91 -16.45 8.09 19.04
N PRO A 92 -16.59 9.24 19.71
CA PRO A 92 -15.44 10.02 20.16
C PRO A 92 -14.46 9.19 20.99
N GLY A 93 -13.18 9.24 20.60
CA GLY A 93 -12.09 8.51 21.28
C GLY A 93 -12.03 7.01 20.96
N GLU A 94 -12.82 6.51 20.03
CA GLU A 94 -12.75 5.12 19.56
C GLU A 94 -11.58 4.90 18.60
N VAL A 95 -11.34 5.85 17.71
CA VAL A 95 -10.20 5.81 16.78
C VAL A 95 -8.92 6.15 17.53
N ILE A 96 -7.93 5.26 17.44
CA ILE A 96 -6.59 5.44 18.01
C ILE A 96 -5.66 6.06 16.97
N ARG A 97 -5.67 5.52 15.72
CA ARG A 97 -4.86 6.00 14.60
C ARG A 97 -5.59 5.80 13.29
N LEU A 98 -5.31 6.72 12.34
CA LEU A 98 -5.69 6.62 10.93
C LEU A 98 -4.40 6.70 10.12
N TYR A 99 -4.17 5.73 9.20
CA TYR A 99 -2.88 5.60 8.53
C TYR A 99 -2.98 4.83 7.20
N ASP A 100 -1.87 4.79 6.47
CA ASP A 100 -1.67 4.04 5.21
C ASP A 100 -2.70 4.41 4.12
N PRO A 101 -2.79 5.69 3.71
CA PRO A 101 -3.74 6.12 2.69
C PRO A 101 -3.42 5.51 1.33
N ARG A 102 -4.46 5.22 0.53
CA ARG A 102 -4.37 4.90 -0.89
C ARG A 102 -5.38 5.75 -1.64
N ILE A 103 -4.96 6.33 -2.76
CA ILE A 103 -5.79 7.22 -3.56
C ILE A 103 -6.19 6.51 -4.84
N THR A 104 -7.48 6.56 -5.17
CA THR A 104 -8.02 6.02 -6.42
C THR A 104 -8.92 7.05 -7.07
N PRO A 105 -8.50 7.70 -8.17
CA PRO A 105 -9.36 8.56 -8.96
C PRO A 105 -10.45 7.73 -9.66
N MET A 106 -11.72 8.14 -9.57
CA MET A 106 -12.82 7.49 -10.25
C MET A 106 -14.05 8.42 -10.31
N ASP A 107 -14.72 8.47 -11.46
CA ASP A 107 -15.97 9.24 -11.69
C ASP A 107 -15.87 10.73 -11.28
N GLY A 108 -14.70 11.35 -11.44
CA GLY A 108 -14.45 12.77 -11.11
C GLY A 108 -14.18 13.04 -9.63
N HIS A 109 -14.08 12.02 -8.80
CA HIS A 109 -13.75 12.08 -7.37
C HIS A 109 -12.46 11.35 -7.05
N PHE A 110 -11.89 11.60 -5.86
CA PHE A 110 -10.78 10.83 -5.30
C PHE A 110 -11.26 10.01 -4.11
N TYR A 111 -11.27 8.70 -4.30
CA TYR A 111 -11.55 7.75 -3.21
C TYR A 111 -10.26 7.47 -2.46
N VAL A 112 -10.30 7.58 -1.15
CA VAL A 112 -9.13 7.34 -0.31
C VAL A 112 -9.45 6.21 0.67
N SER A 113 -8.68 5.13 0.61
CA SER A 113 -8.75 4.04 1.58
C SER A 113 -7.70 4.21 2.66
N PHE A 114 -8.01 3.78 3.88
CA PHE A 114 -7.15 3.87 5.05
C PHE A 114 -7.17 2.59 5.87
N ALA A 115 -6.14 2.42 6.71
CA ALA A 115 -6.21 1.58 7.90
C ALA A 115 -6.55 2.46 9.11
N ILE A 116 -7.36 1.92 10.02
CA ILE A 116 -7.83 2.60 11.22
C ILE A 116 -7.63 1.67 12.40
N ASP A 117 -6.75 2.02 13.34
CA ASP A 117 -6.69 1.32 14.62
C ASP A 117 -7.78 1.86 15.54
N THR A 118 -8.62 0.97 16.03
CA THR A 118 -9.65 1.25 17.00
C THR A 118 -9.42 0.49 18.30
N ARG A 119 -10.19 0.79 19.34
CA ARG A 119 -10.16 0.03 20.58
C ARG A 119 -10.65 -1.43 20.41
N HIS A 120 -11.27 -1.73 19.27
CA HIS A 120 -11.88 -3.05 18.97
C HIS A 120 -11.07 -3.84 17.93
N GLY A 121 -9.95 -3.30 17.44
CA GLY A 121 -9.10 -3.92 16.42
C GLY A 121 -8.85 -2.99 15.22
N VAL A 122 -8.21 -3.53 14.20
CA VAL A 122 -7.85 -2.78 12.98
C VAL A 122 -8.98 -2.87 11.96
N CYS A 123 -9.46 -1.71 11.51
CA CYS A 123 -10.45 -1.60 10.45
C CYS A 123 -9.85 -1.02 9.19
N GLY A 124 -10.44 -1.31 8.04
CA GLY A 124 -10.23 -0.57 6.80
C GLY A 124 -11.35 0.44 6.60
N GLY A 125 -11.04 1.62 6.12
CA GLY A 125 -12.04 2.67 5.85
C GLY A 125 -11.89 3.27 4.46
N PHE A 126 -12.98 3.90 4.01
CA PHE A 126 -13.01 4.72 2.79
C PHE A 126 -13.57 6.09 3.07
N ALA A 127 -12.99 7.08 2.43
CA ALA A 127 -13.52 8.42 2.31
C ALA A 127 -13.45 8.90 0.86
N VAL A 128 -14.19 9.94 0.52
CA VAL A 128 -14.13 10.62 -0.77
C VAL A 128 -13.77 12.08 -0.56
N THR A 129 -13.00 12.63 -1.49
CA THR A 129 -12.60 14.05 -1.52
C THR A 129 -12.53 14.54 -2.97
N ASP A 130 -12.68 15.86 -3.15
CA ASP A 130 -12.49 16.51 -4.45
C ASP A 130 -11.28 17.47 -4.41
N ASP A 131 -10.79 17.81 -3.22
CA ASP A 131 -9.80 18.87 -3.01
C ASP A 131 -8.61 18.47 -2.11
N PHE A 132 -8.62 17.24 -1.56
CA PHE A 132 -7.66 16.74 -0.58
C PHE A 132 -7.60 17.51 0.75
N HIS A 133 -8.58 18.38 1.03
CA HIS A 133 -8.71 19.13 2.27
C HIS A 133 -10.02 18.82 2.98
N THR A 134 -11.07 18.57 2.22
CA THR A 134 -12.39 18.18 2.76
C THR A 134 -12.68 16.72 2.42
N TYR A 135 -13.03 15.94 3.43
CA TYR A 135 -13.28 14.50 3.27
C TYR A 135 -14.67 14.13 3.78
N THR A 136 -15.36 13.32 2.99
CA THR A 136 -16.60 12.66 3.44
C THR A 136 -16.30 11.19 3.71
N ALA A 137 -16.46 10.77 4.96
CA ALA A 137 -16.30 9.36 5.32
C ALA A 137 -17.45 8.53 4.72
N LEU A 138 -17.14 7.39 4.11
CA LEU A 138 -18.12 6.53 3.46
C LEU A 138 -18.44 5.29 4.31
N THR A 139 -17.42 4.57 4.75
CA THR A 139 -17.58 3.29 5.45
C THR A 139 -16.32 2.89 6.19
N ALA A 140 -16.47 2.04 7.20
CA ALA A 140 -15.40 1.27 7.80
C ALA A 140 -15.82 -0.21 7.90
N THR A 141 -14.86 -1.12 7.84
CA THR A 141 -15.11 -2.55 8.00
C THR A 141 -15.26 -2.94 9.46
N ALA A 142 -15.78 -4.14 9.69
CA ALA A 142 -15.54 -4.82 10.95
C ALA A 142 -14.03 -5.09 11.15
N PRO A 143 -13.52 -5.21 12.40
CA PRO A 143 -12.20 -5.77 12.67
C PRO A 143 -12.16 -7.25 12.20
N ASP A 144 -11.05 -7.86 11.88
CA ASP A 144 -9.73 -7.32 11.59
C ASP A 144 -9.53 -7.35 10.08
N ASN A 145 -9.50 -6.21 9.45
CA ASN A 145 -9.29 -6.09 7.99
C ASN A 145 -8.54 -4.80 7.66
N ARG A 146 -7.63 -4.84 6.69
CA ARG A 146 -6.90 -3.67 6.20
C ARG A 146 -6.24 -3.88 4.84
N ASN A 147 -5.41 -2.92 4.43
CA ASN A 147 -4.69 -2.91 3.15
C ASN A 147 -5.65 -2.96 1.95
N MET A 148 -6.69 -2.15 2.03
CA MET A 148 -7.67 -2.05 0.97
C MET A 148 -7.17 -1.16 -0.16
N VAL A 149 -7.34 -1.64 -1.40
CA VAL A 149 -7.12 -0.85 -2.60
C VAL A 149 -8.33 -0.97 -3.51
N LEU A 150 -8.80 0.15 -4.02
CA LEU A 150 -9.94 0.22 -4.93
C LEU A 150 -9.45 0.09 -6.37
N PHE A 151 -10.17 -0.62 -7.21
CA PHE A 151 -9.96 -0.59 -8.66
C PHE A 151 -10.34 0.80 -9.20
N PRO A 152 -9.61 1.35 -10.17
CA PRO A 152 -9.82 2.73 -10.64
C PRO A 152 -11.03 2.91 -11.57
N GLU A 153 -11.82 1.86 -11.77
CA GLU A 153 -13.10 1.90 -12.46
C GLU A 153 -14.06 0.83 -11.92
N LYS A 154 -15.35 1.02 -12.17
CA LYS A 154 -16.37 0.02 -11.84
C LYS A 154 -16.29 -1.16 -12.81
N ILE A 155 -16.30 -2.38 -12.27
CA ILE A 155 -16.31 -3.61 -13.04
C ILE A 155 -17.72 -4.22 -12.94
N GLY A 156 -18.36 -4.44 -14.08
CA GLY A 156 -19.77 -4.87 -14.11
C GLY A 156 -20.73 -3.89 -13.39
N GLY A 157 -20.43 -2.59 -13.43
CA GLY A 157 -21.21 -1.53 -12.78
C GLY A 157 -21.03 -1.41 -11.27
N LYS A 158 -20.04 -2.10 -10.67
CA LYS A 158 -19.80 -2.11 -9.24
C LYS A 158 -18.40 -1.62 -8.89
N PHE A 159 -18.28 -1.01 -7.72
CA PHE A 159 -16.98 -0.81 -7.08
C PHE A 159 -16.40 -2.17 -6.71
N VAL A 160 -15.10 -2.33 -6.93
CA VAL A 160 -14.35 -3.55 -6.59
C VAL A 160 -13.12 -3.15 -5.81
N ARG A 161 -12.82 -3.87 -4.74
CA ARG A 161 -11.59 -3.68 -3.97
C ARG A 161 -10.86 -4.99 -3.73
N LEU A 162 -9.54 -4.91 -3.61
CA LEU A 162 -8.74 -5.94 -2.97
C LEU A 162 -8.58 -5.59 -1.50
N GLU A 163 -8.51 -6.59 -0.65
CA GLU A 163 -8.39 -6.46 0.79
C GLU A 163 -7.61 -7.61 1.41
N ARG A 164 -7.19 -7.44 2.65
CA ARG A 164 -6.50 -8.48 3.41
C ARG A 164 -7.11 -8.64 4.79
N PRO A 165 -8.10 -9.52 4.94
CA PRO A 165 -8.62 -9.95 6.24
C PRO A 165 -7.51 -10.59 7.08
N MET A 166 -7.57 -10.42 8.39
CA MET A 166 -6.67 -11.05 9.34
C MET A 166 -7.38 -12.24 9.99
N PRO A 167 -6.92 -13.48 9.75
CA PRO A 167 -7.55 -14.63 10.37
C PRO A 167 -7.27 -14.64 11.88
N VAL A 168 -8.32 -14.79 12.67
CA VAL A 168 -8.22 -14.83 14.15
C VAL A 168 -8.20 -16.28 14.64
N TYR A 169 -9.01 -17.16 14.03
CA TYR A 169 -9.07 -18.59 14.31
C TYR A 169 -9.22 -19.36 13.01
N SER A 170 -8.14 -19.62 12.33
CA SER A 170 -8.19 -20.18 10.99
C SER A 170 -7.66 -21.61 10.92
N ARG A 171 -8.22 -22.50 11.67
CA ARG A 171 -8.00 -23.95 11.46
C ARG A 171 -6.51 -24.32 11.45
N GLY A 172 -5.69 -23.67 12.27
CA GLY A 172 -4.25 -23.85 12.31
C GLY A 172 -3.46 -23.16 11.18
N CYS A 173 -4.11 -22.25 10.41
CA CYS A 173 -3.48 -21.49 9.35
C CYS A 173 -3.53 -20.00 9.69
N ASP A 174 -2.42 -19.45 10.15
CA ASP A 174 -2.30 -18.02 10.53
C ASP A 174 -1.83 -17.14 9.35
N ARG A 175 -2.21 -17.50 8.13
CA ARG A 175 -1.79 -16.83 6.90
C ARG A 175 -2.77 -15.75 6.51
N PHE A 176 -2.25 -14.64 5.97
CA PHE A 176 -3.05 -13.51 5.52
C PHE A 176 -3.00 -13.44 4.00
N ASP A 177 -4.13 -13.70 3.36
CA ASP A 177 -4.28 -13.82 1.91
C ASP A 177 -4.93 -12.58 1.30
N ILE A 178 -4.85 -12.46 -0.03
CA ILE A 178 -5.55 -11.41 -0.78
C ILE A 178 -6.95 -11.88 -1.14
N TRP A 179 -7.93 -11.07 -0.79
CA TRP A 179 -9.34 -11.25 -1.08
C TRP A 179 -9.88 -10.07 -1.90
N LEU A 180 -11.05 -10.26 -2.50
CA LEU A 180 -11.77 -9.25 -3.26
C LEU A 180 -13.19 -9.13 -2.73
N SER A 181 -13.74 -7.91 -2.72
CA SER A 181 -15.16 -7.64 -2.45
C SER A 181 -15.73 -6.67 -3.49
N GLU A 182 -17.04 -6.75 -3.71
CA GLU A 182 -17.82 -5.86 -4.56
C GLU A 182 -18.76 -4.97 -3.75
N SER A 183 -19.05 -3.76 -4.26
CA SER A 183 -20.04 -2.84 -3.67
C SER A 183 -20.84 -2.11 -4.75
N PRO A 184 -22.12 -1.85 -4.57
CA PRO A 184 -22.91 -1.01 -5.48
C PRO A 184 -22.61 0.48 -5.32
N ASP A 185 -22.13 0.94 -4.15
CA ASP A 185 -22.10 2.34 -3.73
C ASP A 185 -20.85 2.76 -2.95
N CYS A 186 -19.84 1.88 -2.84
CA CYS A 186 -18.63 2.05 -2.01
C CYS A 186 -18.91 2.09 -0.48
N VAL A 187 -20.12 1.84 -0.05
CA VAL A 187 -20.55 1.81 1.36
C VAL A 187 -20.82 0.38 1.82
N TYR A 188 -21.66 -0.35 1.09
CA TYR A 188 -22.04 -1.73 1.42
C TYR A 188 -21.22 -2.72 0.61
N TRP A 189 -20.37 -3.51 1.27
CA TRP A 189 -19.43 -4.46 0.64
C TRP A 189 -19.86 -5.91 0.85
N GLY A 190 -19.71 -6.72 -0.20
CA GLY A 190 -20.09 -8.14 -0.18
C GLY A 190 -19.49 -8.91 -1.35
N LYS A 191 -20.05 -10.09 -1.63
CA LYS A 191 -19.56 -11.04 -2.65
C LYS A 191 -18.06 -11.31 -2.53
N THR A 192 -17.58 -11.47 -1.31
CA THR A 192 -16.17 -11.69 -1.01
C THR A 192 -15.66 -12.96 -1.67
N ARG A 193 -14.50 -12.86 -2.34
CA ARG A 193 -13.85 -13.95 -3.07
C ARG A 193 -12.36 -14.00 -2.74
N PHE A 194 -11.84 -15.20 -2.60
CA PHE A 194 -10.40 -15.45 -2.52
C PHE A 194 -9.74 -15.14 -3.87
N VAL A 195 -8.53 -14.55 -3.84
CA VAL A 195 -7.75 -14.17 -5.02
C VAL A 195 -6.40 -14.89 -5.04
N LEU A 196 -5.56 -14.68 -4.02
CA LEU A 196 -4.22 -15.26 -3.95
C LEU A 196 -3.87 -15.62 -2.51
N GLY A 197 -3.33 -16.83 -2.29
CA GLY A 197 -2.86 -17.31 -1.00
C GLY A 197 -1.36 -17.13 -0.79
N VAL A 198 -0.94 -17.10 0.46
CA VAL A 198 0.49 -17.06 0.82
C VAL A 198 1.26 -18.24 0.23
N GLU A 199 0.65 -19.45 0.21
CA GLU A 199 1.22 -20.66 -0.34
C GLU A 199 1.47 -20.61 -1.85
N ASP A 200 0.86 -19.66 -2.53
CA ASP A 200 1.00 -19.45 -3.97
C ASP A 200 2.18 -18.54 -4.33
N VAL A 201 2.85 -17.96 -3.31
CA VAL A 201 3.96 -17.02 -3.46
C VAL A 201 5.24 -17.65 -2.88
N PRO A 202 6.16 -18.12 -3.72
CA PRO A 202 7.32 -18.92 -3.26
C PRO A 202 8.25 -18.21 -2.27
N TYR A 203 8.24 -16.88 -2.27
CA TYR A 203 9.06 -16.04 -1.39
C TYR A 203 8.29 -15.46 -0.18
N ALA A 204 7.11 -16.02 0.14
CA ALA A 204 6.31 -15.65 1.30
C ALA A 204 5.99 -16.88 2.17
N ASN A 205 5.88 -16.69 3.49
CA ASN A 205 5.45 -17.72 4.43
C ASN A 205 4.60 -17.18 5.59
N ASP A 206 4.44 -15.86 5.69
CA ASP A 206 3.72 -15.20 6.78
C ASP A 206 2.44 -14.54 6.26
N LYS A 207 2.54 -13.67 5.26
CA LYS A 207 1.41 -12.94 4.69
C LYS A 207 1.72 -12.35 3.32
N ILE A 208 0.64 -12.07 2.59
CA ILE A 208 0.63 -11.22 1.40
C ILE A 208 -0.49 -10.19 1.53
N GLY A 209 -0.46 -9.13 0.75
CA GLY A 209 -1.55 -8.15 0.73
C GLY A 209 -1.38 -7.10 -0.37
N PRO A 210 -2.49 -6.50 -0.83
CA PRO A 210 -2.42 -5.46 -1.84
C PRO A 210 -1.55 -4.29 -1.36
N GLY A 211 -0.85 -3.67 -2.29
CA GLY A 211 -0.01 -2.51 -2.02
C GLY A 211 -0.56 -1.23 -2.62
N ALA A 212 -0.64 -1.20 -3.94
CA ALA A 212 -1.14 -0.09 -4.74
C ALA A 212 -2.50 -0.43 -5.38
N PRO A 213 -3.33 0.58 -5.72
CA PRO A 213 -4.48 0.39 -6.60
C PRO A 213 -4.08 -0.33 -7.90
N PRO A 214 -4.90 -1.26 -8.43
CA PRO A 214 -4.58 -2.00 -9.64
C PRO A 214 -4.40 -1.10 -10.86
N ILE A 215 -3.47 -1.46 -11.74
CA ILE A 215 -3.23 -0.77 -13.01
C ILE A 215 -4.01 -1.51 -14.12
N LYS A 216 -4.88 -0.80 -14.82
CA LYS A 216 -5.56 -1.35 -16.00
C LYS A 216 -4.59 -1.44 -17.17
N THR A 217 -4.54 -2.61 -17.81
CA THR A 217 -3.78 -2.87 -19.03
C THR A 217 -4.63 -3.70 -20.01
N ASP A 218 -4.24 -3.77 -21.28
CA ASP A 218 -4.93 -4.62 -22.25
C ASP A 218 -4.84 -6.12 -21.91
N ALA A 219 -3.82 -6.50 -21.13
CA ALA A 219 -3.61 -7.89 -20.73
C ALA A 219 -4.38 -8.28 -19.45
N GLY A 220 -4.88 -7.32 -18.67
CA GLY A 220 -5.51 -7.55 -17.39
C GLY A 220 -5.23 -6.44 -16.38
N TRP A 221 -5.65 -6.65 -15.13
CA TRP A 221 -5.34 -5.77 -14.02
C TRP A 221 -3.99 -6.16 -13.41
N LEU A 222 -2.97 -5.32 -13.56
CA LEU A 222 -1.68 -5.53 -12.90
C LEU A 222 -1.77 -5.03 -11.47
N VAL A 223 -1.50 -5.93 -10.53
CA VAL A 223 -1.52 -5.65 -9.08
C VAL A 223 -0.11 -5.76 -8.52
N ILE A 224 0.37 -4.68 -7.92
CA ILE A 224 1.62 -4.66 -7.14
C ILE A 224 1.26 -4.89 -5.68
N TYR A 225 1.81 -5.95 -5.09
CA TYR A 225 1.48 -6.40 -3.74
C TYR A 225 2.74 -6.57 -2.87
N HIS A 226 2.57 -6.59 -1.55
CA HIS A 226 3.64 -6.96 -0.64
C HIS A 226 3.55 -8.44 -0.27
N ALA A 227 4.70 -9.08 -0.17
CA ALA A 227 4.85 -10.44 0.29
C ALA A 227 5.82 -10.50 1.47
N VAL A 228 5.52 -11.31 2.47
CA VAL A 228 6.25 -11.33 3.73
C VAL A 228 6.72 -12.73 4.06
N ASP A 229 8.02 -12.86 4.28
CA ASP A 229 8.61 -14.03 4.89
C ASP A 229 9.08 -13.71 6.31
N ARG A 230 8.88 -14.66 7.20
CA ARG A 230 9.40 -14.67 8.56
C ARG A 230 10.50 -15.71 8.67
N ASP A 231 11.64 -15.30 9.20
CA ASP A 231 12.77 -16.15 9.51
C ASP A 231 13.30 -15.80 10.91
N ASN A 232 13.12 -16.72 11.85
CA ASN A 232 13.49 -16.52 13.26
C ASN A 232 15.01 -16.44 13.47
N THR A 233 15.80 -16.78 12.46
CA THR A 233 17.27 -16.67 12.50
C THR A 233 17.77 -15.35 11.94
N ARG A 234 16.89 -14.54 11.28
CA ARG A 234 17.26 -13.25 10.71
C ARG A 234 17.65 -12.28 11.81
N SER A 235 18.87 -11.75 11.68
CA SER A 235 19.35 -10.69 12.57
C SER A 235 18.53 -9.42 12.36
N LYS A 236 18.50 -8.61 13.40
CA LYS A 236 17.72 -7.40 13.53
C LYS A 236 18.58 -6.19 13.44
N ASN A 237 18.06 -5.26 12.66
CA ASN A 237 18.44 -3.85 12.69
C ASN A 237 17.15 -3.02 12.84
N GLY A 238 17.25 -1.75 13.23
CA GLY A 238 16.08 -0.88 13.39
C GLY A 238 15.56 -0.84 14.82
N TRP A 239 14.40 -0.23 15.03
CA TRP A 239 13.86 0.09 16.36
C TRP A 239 13.18 -1.11 17.03
N GLU A 240 12.54 -1.99 16.25
CA GLU A 240 11.82 -3.13 16.81
C GLU A 240 12.72 -4.31 17.12
N GLU A 241 12.87 -4.65 18.40
CA GLU A 241 13.76 -5.70 18.86
C GLU A 241 13.45 -7.11 18.36
N LYS A 242 12.24 -7.42 17.96
CA LYS A 242 11.82 -8.76 17.51
C LYS A 242 11.33 -8.78 16.06
N TRP A 243 11.77 -7.83 15.24
CA TRP A 243 11.42 -7.79 13.84
C TRP A 243 12.23 -8.80 13.03
N GLN A 244 11.65 -9.93 12.68
CA GLN A 244 12.29 -11.04 11.96
C GLN A 244 11.65 -11.25 10.57
N LYS A 245 10.92 -10.25 10.09
CA LYS A 245 10.21 -10.29 8.83
C LYS A 245 11.03 -9.61 7.73
N ARG A 246 10.83 -10.08 6.51
CA ARG A 246 11.26 -9.38 5.30
C ARG A 246 10.04 -9.15 4.44
N TYR A 247 9.82 -7.91 4.06
CA TYR A 247 8.78 -7.53 3.12
C TYR A 247 9.40 -7.28 1.76
N THR A 248 8.87 -7.93 0.76
CA THR A 248 9.26 -7.82 -0.66
C THR A 248 8.08 -7.34 -1.48
N VAL A 249 8.35 -6.88 -2.68
CA VAL A 249 7.31 -6.46 -3.63
C VAL A 249 7.13 -7.55 -4.67
N GLY A 250 5.90 -7.97 -4.89
CA GLY A 250 5.49 -8.90 -5.94
C GLY A 250 4.55 -8.25 -6.95
N ALA A 251 4.29 -8.94 -8.06
CA ALA A 251 3.31 -8.54 -9.06
C ALA A 251 2.49 -9.73 -9.54
N MET A 252 1.19 -9.52 -9.74
CA MET A 252 0.26 -10.49 -10.34
C MET A 252 -0.65 -9.81 -11.37
N LEU A 253 -1.09 -10.58 -12.33
CA LEU A 253 -2.06 -10.14 -13.36
C LEU A 253 -3.40 -10.82 -13.10
N LEU A 254 -4.47 -10.01 -12.99
CA LEU A 254 -5.84 -10.48 -12.82
C LEU A 254 -6.62 -10.33 -14.14
N ASP A 255 -7.68 -11.09 -14.29
CA ASP A 255 -8.59 -10.97 -15.41
C ASP A 255 -9.35 -9.62 -15.39
N LEU A 256 -9.67 -9.06 -16.54
CA LEU A 256 -10.34 -7.76 -16.66
C LEU A 256 -11.78 -7.79 -16.17
N ASP A 257 -12.53 -8.82 -16.56
CA ASP A 257 -13.97 -8.94 -16.28
C ASP A 257 -14.24 -9.71 -14.99
N GLU A 258 -13.36 -10.67 -14.66
CA GLU A 258 -13.42 -11.51 -13.47
C GLU A 258 -12.17 -11.31 -12.59
N PRO A 259 -11.98 -10.14 -11.97
CA PRO A 259 -10.73 -9.76 -11.29
C PRO A 259 -10.38 -10.59 -10.04
N TRP A 260 -11.19 -11.57 -9.70
CA TRP A 260 -10.84 -12.61 -8.72
C TRP A 260 -10.03 -13.76 -9.34
N ARG A 261 -9.92 -13.83 -10.66
CA ARG A 261 -9.11 -14.82 -11.37
C ARG A 261 -7.72 -14.29 -11.61
N VAL A 262 -6.73 -14.96 -11.03
CA VAL A 262 -5.31 -14.71 -11.30
C VAL A 262 -4.95 -15.32 -12.65
N ARG A 263 -4.53 -14.50 -13.61
CA ARG A 263 -4.02 -14.95 -14.91
C ARG A 263 -2.56 -15.39 -14.85
N GLY A 264 -1.81 -14.80 -13.92
CA GLY A 264 -0.42 -15.14 -13.68
C GLY A 264 0.16 -14.39 -12.51
N ASN A 265 1.21 -14.92 -11.91
CA ASN A 265 1.89 -14.35 -10.76
C ASN A 265 3.41 -14.52 -10.92
N MET A 266 4.20 -13.51 -10.56
CA MET A 266 5.65 -13.62 -10.57
C MET A 266 6.12 -14.66 -9.55
N ARG A 267 7.05 -15.54 -9.95
CA ARG A 267 7.65 -16.55 -9.06
C ARG A 267 8.75 -15.96 -8.19
N ASP A 268 9.43 -14.95 -8.69
CA ASP A 268 10.47 -14.21 -7.99
C ASP A 268 9.98 -12.79 -7.66
N PRO A 269 10.44 -12.19 -6.57
CA PRO A 269 9.99 -10.85 -6.19
C PRO A 269 10.44 -9.79 -7.20
N LEU A 270 9.61 -8.78 -7.38
CA LEU A 270 9.95 -7.61 -8.19
C LEU A 270 11.03 -6.76 -7.49
N LEU A 271 10.88 -6.51 -6.18
CA LEU A 271 11.86 -5.83 -5.33
C LEU A 271 12.08 -6.59 -4.03
N VAL A 272 13.33 -6.61 -3.60
CA VAL A 272 13.80 -7.13 -2.30
C VAL A 272 14.57 -6.03 -1.59
N PRO A 273 14.57 -5.94 -0.25
CA PRO A 273 15.42 -4.99 0.47
C PRO A 273 16.91 -5.22 0.17
N GLU A 274 17.60 -4.22 -0.38
CA GLU A 274 19.02 -4.29 -0.77
C GLU A 274 19.79 -3.03 -0.39
N GLU A 275 19.15 -1.86 -0.41
CA GLU A 275 19.78 -0.57 -0.13
C GLU A 275 19.97 -0.33 1.38
N TYR A 276 20.86 0.59 1.76
CA TYR A 276 21.18 0.90 3.15
C TYR A 276 19.94 1.29 3.98
N ASN A 277 19.08 2.16 3.45
CA ASN A 277 17.83 2.59 4.09
C ASN A 277 16.69 1.56 3.98
N GLU A 278 16.94 0.42 3.37
CA GLU A 278 16.02 -0.72 3.30
C GLU A 278 16.43 -1.85 4.26
N THR A 279 17.74 -1.96 4.58
CA THR A 279 18.32 -3.11 5.29
C THR A 279 18.98 -2.77 6.61
N VAL A 280 19.44 -1.53 6.82
CA VAL A 280 20.27 -1.14 7.98
C VAL A 280 19.60 -0.04 8.79
N GLU A 281 19.07 0.99 8.14
CA GLU A 281 18.50 2.17 8.79
C GLU A 281 16.98 2.15 8.77
N GLY A 282 16.35 2.59 9.88
CA GLY A 282 14.91 2.81 9.97
C GLY A 282 14.23 2.03 11.10
N MET A 283 12.92 2.19 11.16
CA MET A 283 12.09 1.59 12.21
C MET A 283 12.02 0.06 12.07
N ARG A 284 11.76 -0.43 10.86
CA ARG A 284 11.59 -1.86 10.53
C ARG A 284 12.42 -2.23 9.33
N THR A 285 13.68 -2.52 9.53
CA THR A 285 14.59 -2.90 8.45
C THR A 285 14.11 -4.17 7.73
N ASN A 286 14.52 -4.32 6.47
CA ASN A 286 14.06 -5.36 5.57
C ASN A 286 12.56 -5.28 5.23
N ALA A 287 11.96 -4.07 5.27
CA ALA A 287 10.57 -3.88 4.91
C ALA A 287 10.43 -2.93 3.70
N LEU A 288 10.02 -3.48 2.56
CA LEU A 288 9.54 -2.71 1.40
C LEU A 288 8.02 -2.83 1.32
N PHE A 289 7.32 -1.70 1.35
CA PHE A 289 5.87 -1.71 1.26
C PHE A 289 5.42 -0.87 0.04
N PRO A 290 4.94 -1.52 -1.06
CA PRO A 290 4.46 -0.78 -2.22
C PRO A 290 3.19 -0.02 -1.86
N CYS A 291 3.10 1.23 -2.28
CA CYS A 291 2.05 2.14 -1.83
C CYS A 291 1.28 2.77 -2.98
N ALA A 292 1.95 3.01 -4.10
CA ALA A 292 1.33 3.50 -5.32
C ALA A 292 2.06 2.92 -6.53
N ALA A 293 1.32 2.65 -7.59
CA ALA A 293 1.86 2.25 -8.87
C ALA A 293 0.92 2.73 -9.99
N PHE A 294 1.48 3.30 -11.05
CA PHE A 294 0.72 3.77 -12.20
C PHE A 294 1.63 3.89 -13.42
N LEU A 295 1.00 4.01 -14.60
CA LEU A 295 1.72 4.24 -15.86
C LEU A 295 1.96 5.72 -16.07
N GLU A 296 3.14 6.03 -16.63
CA GLU A 296 3.44 7.35 -17.17
C GLU A 296 2.64 7.60 -18.47
N GLU A 297 2.73 8.82 -19.00
CA GLU A 297 2.03 9.22 -20.24
C GLU A 297 2.42 8.39 -21.47
N ASP A 298 3.61 7.79 -21.46
CA ASP A 298 4.06 6.90 -22.52
C ASP A 298 3.32 5.55 -22.56
N GLY A 299 2.50 5.27 -21.53
CA GLY A 299 1.75 4.02 -21.39
C GLY A 299 2.61 2.77 -21.20
N VAL A 300 3.91 2.92 -21.02
CA VAL A 300 4.90 1.83 -20.93
C VAL A 300 5.68 1.87 -19.63
N THR A 301 6.14 3.05 -19.22
CA THR A 301 6.88 3.22 -17.98
C THR A 301 5.93 3.14 -16.78
N MET A 302 6.10 2.10 -15.98
CA MET A 302 5.43 1.97 -14.69
C MET A 302 6.31 2.57 -13.61
N ARG A 303 5.78 3.52 -12.82
CA ARG A 303 6.36 3.92 -11.56
C ARG A 303 5.78 3.11 -10.42
N VAL A 304 6.64 2.71 -9.50
CA VAL A 304 6.27 2.07 -8.23
C VAL A 304 6.86 2.89 -7.09
N TYR A 305 5.99 3.42 -6.26
CA TYR A 305 6.38 4.09 -5.02
C TYR A 305 6.22 3.13 -3.84
N TYR A 306 7.23 3.10 -3.00
CA TYR A 306 7.25 2.18 -1.85
C TYR A 306 7.91 2.83 -0.64
N SER A 307 7.50 2.36 0.53
CA SER A 307 8.17 2.69 1.77
C SER A 307 9.35 1.78 1.99
N ALA A 308 10.43 2.33 2.50
CA ALA A 308 11.59 1.59 2.95
C ALA A 308 11.69 1.68 4.48
N SER A 309 11.81 0.51 5.13
CA SER A 309 11.99 0.34 6.58
C SER A 309 10.97 1.07 7.45
N ASP A 310 9.74 1.26 6.95
CA ASP A 310 8.69 2.08 7.59
C ASP A 310 9.20 3.48 8.02
N THR A 311 10.04 4.11 7.19
CA THR A 311 10.77 5.32 7.58
C THR A 311 10.79 6.39 6.51
N VAL A 312 10.99 6.01 5.24
CA VAL A 312 11.11 6.92 4.10
C VAL A 312 10.33 6.39 2.90
N ILE A 313 10.11 7.27 1.92
CA ILE A 313 9.47 6.91 0.65
C ILE A 313 10.52 6.90 -0.45
N ARG A 314 10.49 5.86 -1.26
CA ARG A 314 11.34 5.63 -2.43
C ARG A 314 10.52 5.36 -3.68
N MET A 315 11.17 5.33 -4.82
CA MET A 315 10.56 5.09 -6.13
C MET A 315 11.43 4.16 -6.98
N ALA A 316 10.78 3.33 -7.79
CA ALA A 316 11.41 2.51 -8.82
C ALA A 316 10.60 2.57 -10.12
N ARG A 317 11.22 2.17 -11.24
CA ARG A 317 10.60 2.14 -12.58
C ARG A 317 10.80 0.79 -13.23
N ALA A 318 9.80 0.37 -14.00
CA ALA A 318 9.85 -0.83 -14.83
C ALA A 318 9.11 -0.60 -16.14
N ASP A 319 9.43 -1.37 -17.18
CA ASP A 319 8.54 -1.52 -18.34
C ASP A 319 7.37 -2.43 -17.94
N VAL A 320 6.15 -1.93 -18.02
CA VAL A 320 4.95 -2.67 -17.63
C VAL A 320 4.77 -3.95 -18.44
N ARG A 321 5.18 -3.95 -19.71
CA ARG A 321 5.06 -5.10 -20.62
C ARG A 321 5.94 -6.26 -20.17
N ASP A 322 7.15 -5.96 -19.68
CA ASP A 322 8.08 -6.97 -19.18
C ASP A 322 7.56 -7.59 -17.87
N VAL A 323 7.00 -6.78 -16.98
CA VAL A 323 6.38 -7.26 -15.73
C VAL A 323 5.17 -8.15 -16.02
N ILE A 324 4.31 -7.75 -16.96
CA ILE A 324 3.16 -8.55 -17.41
C ILE A 324 3.64 -9.87 -18.04
N ALA A 325 4.63 -9.81 -18.92
CA ALA A 325 5.19 -11.01 -19.56
C ALA A 325 5.77 -11.98 -18.51
N GLU A 326 6.40 -11.46 -17.46
CA GLU A 326 6.93 -12.29 -16.37
C GLU A 326 5.80 -12.93 -15.55
N CYS A 327 4.72 -12.19 -15.23
CA CYS A 327 3.53 -12.77 -14.59
C CYS A 327 2.95 -13.95 -15.41
N LEU A 328 2.83 -13.76 -16.73
CA LEU A 328 2.23 -14.74 -17.65
C LEU A 328 3.09 -15.98 -17.90
N LYS A 329 4.37 -15.98 -17.55
CA LYS A 329 5.19 -17.24 -17.56
C LYS A 329 4.70 -18.25 -16.54
N ASN A 330 3.93 -17.82 -15.54
CA ASN A 330 3.36 -18.68 -14.50
C ASN A 330 1.84 -18.50 -14.46
N PRO A 331 1.13 -19.02 -15.47
CA PRO A 331 -0.33 -18.92 -15.56
C PRO A 331 -0.99 -19.75 -14.44
N ARG A 332 -2.21 -19.31 -14.06
CA ARG A 332 -3.05 -19.95 -13.05
C ARG A 332 -4.47 -20.16 -13.55
#